data_003b9238ce350b7927312b44628cd280
#
_entry.id   003b9238ce350b7927312b44628cd280
#
_cell.length_a   1.000
_cell.length_b   1.000
_cell.length_c   1.000
_cell.angle_alpha   90.00
_cell.angle_beta   90.00
_cell.angle_gamma   90.00
#
_symmetry.space_group_name_H-M   'P 1'
#
loop_
_entity.id
_entity.type
_entity.pdbx_description
1 polymer ?
#
loop_
_entity_poly.entity_id
_entity_poly.type
_entity_poly.pdbx_seq_one_letter_code
_entity_poly.pdbx_strand_id
1 'polypeptide(L)'
;MNDVQIAGAKINVRNFHGLGEILSLAEPVIINCTGLGSRELFGDKDLIPIRGQLAFLLPQEEVQYIIVGNEGLYMFPRSDGILLGGTFERNKWDIQPDPQITDRLINGHKAFFSAMQDPWS
;
A
#
# COMPACT_ATOMS: atom_id res chain seq x y z
N MET A 1 -4.36 15.33 6.08
CA MET A 1 -3.34 16.39 5.99
C MET A 1 -3.87 17.76 6.40
N ASN A 2 -5.06 18.19 5.98
CA ASN A 2 -5.65 19.47 6.37
C ASN A 2 -5.78 19.68 7.89
N ASP A 3 -6.21 18.68 8.64
CA ASP A 3 -6.41 18.79 10.09
C ASP A 3 -5.12 19.10 10.85
N VAL A 4 -4.01 18.53 10.40
CA VAL A 4 -2.68 18.76 10.99
C VAL A 4 -2.21 20.19 10.72
N GLN A 5 -2.48 20.74 9.53
CA GLN A 5 -2.16 22.13 9.20
C GLN A 5 -3.06 23.11 9.97
N ILE A 6 -4.36 22.80 10.10
CA ILE A 6 -5.30 23.59 10.93
C ILE A 6 -4.83 23.63 12.39
N ALA A 7 -4.26 22.53 12.89
CA ALA A 7 -3.66 22.45 14.22
C ALA A 7 -2.30 23.19 14.35
N GLY A 8 -1.87 23.91 13.32
CA GLY A 8 -0.67 24.75 13.33
C GLY A 8 0.62 24.07 12.90
N ALA A 9 0.56 22.83 12.39
CA ALA A 9 1.74 22.17 11.87
C ALA A 9 2.24 22.82 10.57
N LYS A 10 3.55 22.92 10.43
CA LYS A 10 4.21 23.39 9.21
C LYS A 10 4.66 22.20 8.38
N ILE A 11 4.37 22.21 7.10
CA ILE A 11 4.82 21.18 6.15
C ILE A 11 5.90 21.78 5.26
N ASN A 12 7.10 21.22 5.34
CA ASN A 12 8.21 21.58 4.47
C ASN A 12 8.62 20.36 3.65
N VAL A 13 8.76 20.52 2.35
CA VAL A 13 9.28 19.47 1.47
C VAL A 13 10.80 19.62 1.39
N ARG A 14 11.52 18.60 1.84
CA ARG A 14 12.98 18.58 1.84
C ARG A 14 13.50 17.18 1.52
N ASN A 15 14.52 17.10 0.69
CA ASN A 15 15.25 15.86 0.46
C ASN A 15 16.44 15.80 1.41
N PHE A 16 16.62 14.65 2.07
CA PHE A 16 17.79 14.36 2.90
C PHE A 16 18.65 13.31 2.20
N HIS A 17 19.94 13.56 2.12
CA HIS A 17 20.92 12.67 1.48
C HIS A 17 21.80 11.92 2.48
N GLY A 18 21.62 12.16 3.75
CA GLY A 18 22.35 11.46 4.80
C GLY A 18 21.99 11.93 6.20
N LEU A 19 22.44 11.15 7.18
CA LEU A 19 22.17 11.38 8.60
C LEU A 19 22.64 12.76 9.09
N GLY A 20 23.76 13.27 8.56
CA GLY A 20 24.29 14.58 8.94
C GLY A 20 23.33 15.74 8.68
N GLU A 21 22.56 15.67 7.59
CA GLU A 21 21.56 16.69 7.29
C GLU A 21 20.36 16.62 8.25
N ILE A 22 19.96 15.41 8.66
CA ILE A 22 18.91 15.21 9.65
C ILE A 22 19.35 15.75 11.01
N LEU A 23 20.58 15.45 11.43
CA LEU A 23 21.14 15.91 12.70
C LEU A 23 21.38 17.43 12.74
N SER A 24 21.37 18.10 11.61
CA SER A 24 21.48 19.57 11.51
C SER A 24 20.15 20.29 11.69
N LEU A 25 19.04 19.57 11.83
CA LEU A 25 17.73 20.16 12.09
C LEU A 25 17.71 20.80 13.49
N ALA A 26 16.95 21.88 13.63
CA ALA A 26 16.82 22.61 14.90
C ALA A 26 15.86 21.93 15.90
N GLU A 27 15.08 20.97 15.43
CA GLU A 27 14.09 20.25 16.21
C GLU A 27 14.76 19.34 17.25
N PRO A 28 14.37 19.42 18.52
CA PRO A 28 14.99 18.61 19.60
C PRO A 28 14.55 17.13 19.57
N VAL A 29 13.46 16.83 18.85
CA VAL A 29 12.93 15.48 18.68
C VAL A 29 12.59 15.27 17.21
N ILE A 30 13.10 14.20 16.65
CA ILE A 30 12.87 13.82 15.25
C ILE A 30 12.27 12.42 15.21
N ILE A 31 11.13 12.27 14.54
CA ILE A 31 10.50 10.97 14.31
C ILE A 31 10.76 10.57 12.85
N ASN A 32 11.50 9.49 12.66
CA ASN A 32 11.79 8.96 11.33
C ASN A 32 10.61 8.13 10.79
N CYS A 33 10.01 8.59 9.71
CA CYS A 33 8.96 7.89 8.98
C CYS A 33 9.30 7.77 7.48
N THR A 34 10.58 7.70 7.13
CA THR A 34 11.07 7.71 5.74
C THR A 34 10.91 6.36 5.01
N GLY A 35 10.35 5.34 5.67
CA GLY A 35 10.12 4.03 5.04
C GLY A 35 11.40 3.44 4.45
N LEU A 36 11.37 2.98 3.20
CA LEU A 36 12.54 2.43 2.51
C LEU A 36 13.68 3.44 2.34
N GLY A 37 13.41 4.74 2.39
CA GLY A 37 14.43 5.78 2.40
C GLY A 37 15.37 5.71 3.59
N SER A 38 14.94 5.10 4.69
CA SER A 38 15.81 4.84 5.86
C SER A 38 17.02 3.97 5.51
N ARG A 39 16.89 3.09 4.52
CA ARG A 39 18.00 2.25 4.07
C ARG A 39 19.21 3.07 3.66
N GLU A 40 19.01 4.10 2.86
CA GLU A 40 20.10 4.97 2.41
C GLU A 40 20.51 5.97 3.49
N LEU A 41 19.55 6.57 4.18
CA LEU A 41 19.81 7.61 5.19
C LEU A 41 20.62 7.09 6.39
N PHE A 42 20.36 5.84 6.80
CA PHE A 42 20.98 5.25 8.01
C PHE A 42 21.90 4.06 7.69
N GLY A 43 22.06 3.69 6.41
CA GLY A 43 22.88 2.55 6.01
C GLY A 43 22.29 1.19 6.41
N ASP A 44 20.99 1.13 6.68
CA ASP A 44 20.29 -0.09 7.10
C ASP A 44 20.02 -1.02 5.92
N LYS A 45 20.95 -1.93 5.68
CA LYS A 45 20.87 -2.89 4.56
C LYS A 45 19.88 -4.03 4.79
N ASP A 46 19.40 -4.22 6.00
CA ASP A 46 18.42 -5.25 6.32
C ASP A 46 17.01 -4.82 5.92
N LEU A 47 16.79 -3.53 5.72
CA LEU A 47 15.54 -2.97 5.23
C LEU A 47 15.36 -3.28 3.73
N ILE A 48 14.52 -4.24 3.40
CA ILE A 48 14.21 -4.64 2.02
C ILE A 48 12.75 -4.34 1.68
N PRO A 49 12.45 -4.00 0.41
CA PRO A 49 11.07 -3.76 0.00
C PRO A 49 10.27 -5.06 -0.09
N ILE A 50 9.00 -4.93 0.20
CA ILE A 50 7.99 -5.91 -0.16
C ILE A 50 7.00 -5.21 -1.07
N ARG A 51 6.95 -5.64 -2.33
CA ARG A 51 6.02 -5.09 -3.32
C ARG A 51 4.70 -5.85 -3.21
N GLY A 52 3.59 -5.12 -3.12
CA GLY A 52 2.24 -5.63 -3.29
C GLY A 52 1.59 -4.95 -4.47
N GLN A 53 1.21 -5.73 -5.49
CA GLN A 53 0.41 -5.20 -6.59
C GLN A 53 -1.06 -5.41 -6.29
N LEU A 54 -1.85 -4.41 -6.66
CA LEU A 54 -3.28 -4.36 -6.46
C LEU A 54 -3.97 -4.08 -7.80
N ALA A 55 -5.17 -4.60 -7.98
CA ALA A 55 -6.10 -4.13 -9.00
C ALA A 55 -7.16 -3.25 -8.34
N PHE A 56 -7.61 -2.23 -9.04
CA PHE A 56 -8.55 -1.26 -8.52
C PHE A 56 -9.76 -1.18 -9.47
N LEU A 57 -10.94 -1.47 -8.94
CA LEU A 57 -12.19 -1.40 -9.69
C LEU A 57 -12.94 -0.10 -9.35
N LEU A 58 -13.85 0.29 -10.22
CA LEU A 58 -14.77 1.40 -9.96
C LEU A 58 -15.62 1.12 -8.70
N PRO A 59 -16.08 2.17 -8.00
CA PRO A 59 -16.96 2.01 -6.85
C PRO A 59 -18.24 1.26 -7.21
N GLN A 60 -18.70 0.40 -6.31
CA GLN A 60 -19.97 -0.31 -6.37
C GLN A 60 -20.62 -0.17 -4.99
N GLU A 61 -21.71 0.56 -4.91
CA GLU A 61 -22.35 0.92 -3.62
C GLU A 61 -22.88 -0.29 -2.86
N GLU A 62 -23.27 -1.35 -3.59
CA GLU A 62 -23.76 -2.61 -3.04
C GLU A 62 -22.67 -3.46 -2.39
N VAL A 63 -21.39 -3.21 -2.72
CA VAL A 63 -20.27 -3.96 -2.16
C VAL A 63 -19.78 -3.28 -0.88
N GLN A 64 -20.37 -3.67 0.25
CA GLN A 64 -20.06 -3.13 1.58
C GLN A 64 -19.42 -4.15 2.53
N TYR A 65 -18.77 -5.16 1.99
CA TYR A 65 -18.15 -6.24 2.74
C TYR A 65 -16.70 -6.46 2.30
N ILE A 66 -15.92 -7.00 3.22
CA ILE A 66 -14.51 -7.37 3.01
C ILE A 66 -14.44 -8.86 2.73
N ILE A 67 -13.57 -9.25 1.81
CA ILE A 67 -13.25 -10.67 1.58
C ILE A 67 -11.76 -10.88 1.88
N VAL A 68 -11.47 -11.97 2.57
CA VAL A 68 -10.13 -12.55 2.70
C VAL A 68 -10.25 -14.01 2.28
N GLY A 69 -9.78 -14.31 1.10
CA GLY A 69 -9.85 -15.63 0.47
C GLY A 69 -8.55 -16.43 0.58
N ASN A 70 -8.53 -17.56 -0.09
CA ASN A 70 -7.34 -18.38 -0.23
C ASN A 70 -6.31 -17.73 -1.17
N GLU A 71 -5.09 -18.28 -1.19
CA GLU A 71 -3.99 -17.84 -2.07
C GLU A 71 -3.64 -16.34 -1.99
N GLY A 72 -3.95 -15.72 -0.84
CA GLY A 72 -3.67 -14.31 -0.61
C GLY A 72 -4.63 -13.35 -1.31
N LEU A 73 -5.74 -13.83 -1.87
CA LEU A 73 -6.77 -12.97 -2.43
C LEU A 73 -7.51 -12.22 -1.31
N TYR A 74 -7.71 -10.93 -1.49
CA TYR A 74 -8.53 -10.11 -0.61
C TYR A 74 -9.20 -8.97 -1.39
N MET A 75 -10.34 -8.53 -0.89
CA MET A 75 -11.08 -7.40 -1.45
C MET A 75 -11.47 -6.44 -0.34
N PHE A 76 -11.23 -5.15 -0.56
CA PHE A 76 -11.63 -4.07 0.34
C PHE A 76 -12.40 -3.01 -0.43
N PRO A 77 -13.70 -2.79 -0.13
CA PRO A 77 -14.43 -1.64 -0.64
C PRO A 77 -13.93 -0.35 0.03
N ARG A 78 -13.81 0.69 -0.76
CA ARG A 78 -13.43 2.04 -0.35
C ARG A 78 -14.38 3.04 -1.00
N SER A 79 -14.41 4.27 -0.49
CA SER A 79 -15.22 5.35 -1.07
C SER A 79 -14.82 5.72 -2.50
N ASP A 80 -13.57 5.43 -2.88
CA ASP A 80 -12.99 5.73 -4.20
C ASP A 80 -12.94 4.52 -5.14
N GLY A 81 -13.32 3.32 -4.69
CA GLY A 81 -13.34 2.11 -5.51
C GLY A 81 -13.19 0.82 -4.71
N ILE A 82 -13.04 -0.31 -5.41
CA ILE A 82 -12.84 -1.62 -4.81
C ILE A 82 -11.41 -2.08 -5.06
N LEU A 83 -10.69 -2.33 -4.01
CA LEU A 83 -9.31 -2.77 -4.03
C LEU A 83 -9.26 -4.30 -4.00
N LEU A 84 -8.67 -4.89 -5.04
CA LEU A 84 -8.42 -6.34 -5.15
C LEU A 84 -6.94 -6.61 -4.92
N GLY A 85 -6.64 -7.48 -3.98
CA GLY A 85 -5.30 -7.94 -3.67
C GLY A 85 -5.23 -9.48 -3.64
N GLY A 86 -4.07 -10.14 -3.45
CA GLY A 86 -2.82 -9.44 -3.30
C GLY A 86 -1.64 -10.26 -3.79
N THR A 87 -0.53 -9.56 -3.78
CA THR A 87 0.78 -10.16 -4.00
C THR A 87 1.72 -9.81 -2.87
N PHE A 88 2.76 -10.62 -2.72
CA PHE A 88 3.79 -10.42 -1.73
C PHE A 88 5.15 -10.76 -2.34
N GLU A 89 5.84 -9.74 -2.87
CA GLU A 89 7.08 -9.93 -3.61
C GLU A 89 8.25 -9.29 -2.85
N ARG A 90 9.04 -10.14 -2.19
CA ARG A 90 10.21 -9.68 -1.43
C ARG A 90 11.31 -9.21 -2.36
N ASN A 91 12.00 -8.15 -1.95
CA ASN A 91 13.16 -7.58 -2.62
C ASN A 91 12.87 -7.13 -4.07
N LYS A 92 11.64 -6.73 -4.35
CA LYS A 92 11.23 -6.11 -5.62
C LYS A 92 11.24 -4.60 -5.47
N TRP A 93 12.17 -3.95 -6.16
CA TRP A 93 12.40 -2.50 -6.09
C TRP A 93 11.64 -1.71 -7.17
N ASP A 94 11.33 -2.35 -8.29
CA ASP A 94 10.56 -1.70 -9.34
C ASP A 94 9.09 -1.55 -8.91
N ILE A 95 8.47 -0.47 -9.37
CA ILE A 95 7.07 -0.12 -9.08
C ILE A 95 6.17 -0.25 -10.32
N GLN A 96 6.71 -0.78 -11.42
CA GLN A 96 5.94 -0.94 -12.64
C GLN A 96 4.91 -2.06 -12.47
N PRO A 97 3.63 -1.81 -12.80
CA PRO A 97 2.61 -2.83 -12.77
C PRO A 97 2.93 -3.97 -13.74
N ASP A 98 2.71 -5.20 -13.30
CA ASP A 98 2.79 -6.39 -14.13
C ASP A 98 1.37 -6.77 -14.61
N PRO A 99 1.09 -6.74 -15.92
CA PRO A 99 -0.22 -7.10 -16.46
C PRO A 99 -0.64 -8.53 -16.12
N GLN A 100 0.30 -9.48 -16.09
CA GLN A 100 0.00 -10.87 -15.75
C GLN A 100 -0.48 -11.02 -14.31
N ILE A 101 0.08 -10.24 -13.39
CA ILE A 101 -0.37 -10.18 -12.00
C ILE A 101 -1.78 -9.58 -11.93
N THR A 102 -2.04 -8.51 -12.68
CA THR A 102 -3.37 -7.91 -12.75
C THR A 102 -4.42 -8.93 -13.24
N ASP A 103 -4.13 -9.64 -14.31
CA ASP A 103 -5.01 -10.68 -14.86
C ASP A 103 -5.23 -11.82 -13.86
N ARG A 104 -4.18 -12.25 -13.16
CA ARG A 104 -4.28 -13.27 -12.10
C ARG A 104 -5.21 -12.82 -10.97
N LEU A 105 -5.06 -11.58 -10.50
CA LEU A 105 -5.90 -11.03 -9.44
C LEU A 105 -7.36 -10.97 -9.86
N ILE A 106 -7.65 -10.42 -11.04
CA ILE A 106 -9.02 -10.30 -11.55
C ILE A 106 -9.65 -11.67 -11.76
N ASN A 107 -8.94 -12.60 -12.40
CA ASN A 107 -9.46 -13.93 -12.68
C ASN A 107 -9.63 -14.76 -11.40
N GLY A 108 -8.73 -14.63 -10.42
CA GLY A 108 -8.85 -15.26 -9.12
C GLY A 108 -10.11 -14.81 -8.37
N HIS A 109 -10.39 -13.51 -8.35
CA HIS A 109 -11.62 -12.99 -7.75
C HIS A 109 -12.86 -13.41 -8.51
N LYS A 110 -12.83 -13.40 -9.85
CA LYS A 110 -13.95 -13.93 -10.67
C LYS A 110 -14.24 -15.39 -10.33
N ALA A 111 -13.22 -16.23 -10.25
CA ALA A 111 -13.38 -17.65 -9.89
C ALA A 111 -13.96 -17.81 -8.48
N PHE A 112 -13.45 -17.03 -7.52
CA PHE A 112 -13.94 -17.03 -6.14
C PHE A 112 -15.44 -16.71 -6.09
N PHE A 113 -15.88 -15.61 -6.71
CA PHE A 113 -17.28 -15.20 -6.71
C PHE A 113 -18.18 -16.18 -7.50
N SER A 114 -17.67 -16.74 -8.61
CA SER A 114 -18.44 -17.73 -9.40
C SER A 114 -18.64 -19.05 -8.67
N ALA A 115 -17.81 -19.36 -7.68
CA ALA A 115 -17.95 -20.56 -6.85
C ALA A 115 -18.89 -20.35 -5.64
N MET A 116 -19.35 -19.12 -5.40
CA MET A 116 -20.32 -18.85 -4.33
C MET A 116 -21.66 -19.46 -4.69
N GLN A 117 -22.20 -20.27 -3.79
CA GLN A 117 -23.54 -20.85 -3.93
C GLN A 117 -24.57 -19.90 -3.29
N ASP A 118 -25.75 -19.88 -3.85
CA ASP A 118 -26.89 -19.22 -3.21
C ASP A 118 -27.18 -19.95 -1.89
N PRO A 119 -27.11 -19.28 -0.73
CA PRO A 119 -27.37 -19.93 0.56
C PRO A 119 -28.81 -20.44 0.71
N TRP A 120 -29.70 -20.11 -0.23
CA TRP A 120 -31.12 -20.48 -0.23
C TRP A 120 -31.49 -21.46 -1.36
N SER A 121 -30.51 -21.94 -2.15
CA SER A 121 -30.72 -22.95 -3.21
C SER A 121 -30.65 -24.38 -2.69
#